data_23b1c97b634c12d2784906981a6c7c61
#
_entry.id   23b1c97b634c12d2784906981a6c7c61
#
_cell.length_a   1.000
_cell.length_b   1.000
_cell.length_c   1.000
_cell.angle_alpha   90.00
_cell.angle_beta   90.00
_cell.angle_gamma   90.00
#
_symmetry.space_group_name_H-M   'P 1'
#
loop_
_entity.id
_entity.type
_entity.pdbx_description
1 polymer ?
#
loop_
_entity_poly.entity_id
_entity_poly.type
_entity_poly.pdbx_seq_one_letter_code
_entity_poly.pdbx_strand_id
1 'polypeptide(L)'
;MFHLKAIEIISKSLRGAVDNTKEGREGMALGQYIAGMGFSNVGLGIAHSMAHTLGAVYDTPHGVACAMMLPIVMDYNADCTGEKYREIARVMGVKDVDSMDQETYRRAAVDAVRKLSEDVGIPSKLEALREEDLQFLAESAYADACAPGNPKDASAEDLKDLFRKLM
;
A
#
# COMPACT_ATOMS: atom_id res chain seq x y z
N MET A 1 11.87 -9.32 -9.45
CA MET A 1 11.80 -8.67 -10.79
C MET A 1 10.41 -8.10 -11.08
N PHE A 2 9.32 -8.89 -11.10
CA PHE A 2 7.96 -8.42 -11.44
C PHE A 2 7.48 -7.23 -10.61
N HIS A 3 7.56 -7.30 -9.28
CA HIS A 3 7.07 -6.25 -8.39
C HIS A 3 7.69 -4.88 -8.65
N LEU A 4 9.02 -4.77 -8.74
CA LEU A 4 9.68 -3.50 -9.03
C LEU A 4 9.29 -2.95 -10.41
N LYS A 5 9.16 -3.83 -11.42
CA LYS A 5 8.72 -3.40 -12.74
C LYS A 5 7.26 -2.93 -12.74
N ALA A 6 6.39 -3.60 -12.00
CA ALA A 6 5.01 -3.17 -11.82
C ALA A 6 4.94 -1.81 -11.11
N ILE A 7 5.69 -1.62 -10.00
CA ILE A 7 5.74 -0.36 -9.27
C ILE A 7 6.22 0.78 -10.18
N GLU A 8 7.28 0.55 -10.98
CA GLU A 8 7.78 1.53 -11.94
C GLU A 8 6.70 1.96 -12.95
N ILE A 9 6.03 1.00 -13.57
CA ILE A 9 5.00 1.28 -14.58
C ILE A 9 3.81 1.99 -13.95
N ILE A 10 3.29 1.46 -12.84
CA ILE A 10 2.12 2.00 -12.16
C ILE A 10 2.38 3.42 -11.67
N SER A 11 3.53 3.69 -11.03
CA SER A 11 3.86 5.01 -10.50
C SER A 11 3.93 6.10 -11.60
N LYS A 12 4.31 5.71 -12.82
CA LYS A 12 4.36 6.61 -13.98
C LYS A 12 3.02 6.78 -14.69
N SER A 13 2.15 5.77 -14.62
CA SER A 13 0.94 5.70 -15.45
C SER A 13 -0.35 6.04 -14.71
N LEU A 14 -0.39 5.89 -13.39
CA LEU A 14 -1.64 5.97 -12.61
C LEU A 14 -2.32 7.34 -12.74
N ARG A 15 -1.55 8.44 -12.66
CA ARG A 15 -2.11 9.80 -12.82
C ARG A 15 -2.79 9.96 -14.17
N GLY A 16 -2.09 9.61 -15.26
CA GLY A 16 -2.66 9.67 -16.59
C GLY A 16 -3.85 8.73 -16.80
N ALA A 17 -3.86 7.57 -16.11
CA ALA A 17 -5.00 6.65 -16.17
C ALA A 17 -6.25 7.24 -15.49
N VAL A 18 -6.08 7.93 -14.36
CA VAL A 18 -7.17 8.65 -13.68
C VAL A 18 -7.69 9.79 -14.54
N ASP A 19 -6.79 10.51 -15.22
CA ASP A 19 -7.13 11.54 -16.21
C ASP A 19 -7.68 10.96 -17.52
N ASN A 20 -7.84 9.63 -17.59
CA ASN A 20 -8.35 8.89 -18.74
C ASN A 20 -7.53 9.08 -20.03
N THR A 21 -6.21 9.29 -19.92
CA THR A 21 -5.33 9.31 -21.09
C THR A 21 -5.09 7.89 -21.63
N LYS A 22 -4.87 7.77 -22.94
CA LYS A 22 -4.62 6.47 -23.56
C LYS A 22 -3.35 5.83 -23.00
N GLU A 23 -2.26 6.58 -22.92
CA GLU A 23 -0.95 6.14 -22.43
C GLU A 23 -1.02 5.69 -20.96
N GLY A 24 -1.75 6.44 -20.13
CA GLY A 24 -1.98 6.09 -18.72
C GLY A 24 -2.73 4.77 -18.58
N ARG A 25 -3.81 4.60 -19.35
CA ARG A 25 -4.63 3.38 -19.33
C ARG A 25 -3.87 2.15 -19.85
N GLU A 26 -3.11 2.28 -20.93
CA GLU A 26 -2.26 1.21 -21.46
C GLU A 26 -1.17 0.82 -20.45
N GLY A 27 -0.51 1.80 -19.84
CA GLY A 27 0.47 1.56 -18.78
C GLY A 27 -0.14 0.87 -17.55
N MET A 28 -1.31 1.29 -17.11
CA MET A 28 -2.00 0.63 -15.99
C MET A 28 -2.46 -0.79 -16.33
N ALA A 29 -2.95 -1.04 -17.56
CA ALA A 29 -3.31 -2.38 -17.99
C ALA A 29 -2.11 -3.34 -17.94
N LEU A 30 -0.93 -2.89 -18.37
CA LEU A 30 0.30 -3.68 -18.27
C LEU A 30 0.80 -3.80 -16.81
N GLY A 31 0.85 -2.68 -16.09
CA GLY A 31 1.40 -2.62 -14.74
C GLY A 31 0.64 -3.50 -13.76
N GLN A 32 -0.70 -3.47 -13.77
CA GLN A 32 -1.53 -4.31 -12.91
C GLN A 32 -1.39 -5.80 -13.25
N TYR A 33 -1.24 -6.15 -14.53
CA TYR A 33 -1.03 -7.54 -14.94
C TYR A 33 0.30 -8.08 -14.41
N ILE A 34 1.38 -7.30 -14.55
CA ILE A 34 2.69 -7.67 -14.01
C ILE A 34 2.65 -7.75 -12.48
N ALA A 35 1.94 -6.84 -11.80
CA ALA A 35 1.73 -6.91 -10.36
C ALA A 35 1.02 -8.20 -9.96
N GLY A 36 -0.04 -8.59 -10.71
CA GLY A 36 -0.75 -9.85 -10.52
C GLY A 36 0.14 -11.07 -10.61
N MET A 37 1.01 -11.13 -11.62
CA MET A 37 2.01 -12.20 -11.72
C MET A 37 2.96 -12.22 -10.51
N GLY A 38 3.31 -11.05 -9.97
CA GLY A 38 4.17 -10.94 -8.80
C GLY A 38 3.51 -11.51 -7.54
N PHE A 39 2.39 -10.96 -7.11
CA PHE A 39 1.75 -11.35 -5.85
C PHE A 39 1.11 -12.74 -5.88
N SER A 40 0.74 -13.25 -7.04
CA SER A 40 0.26 -14.63 -7.17
C SER A 40 1.32 -15.68 -6.79
N ASN A 41 2.60 -15.29 -6.80
CA ASN A 41 3.69 -16.19 -6.42
C ASN A 41 4.09 -16.10 -4.94
N VAL A 42 3.81 -14.97 -4.27
CA VAL A 42 4.31 -14.71 -2.91
C VAL A 42 3.21 -14.36 -1.90
N GLY A 43 1.97 -14.24 -2.36
CA GLY A 43 0.85 -13.84 -1.52
C GLY A 43 0.77 -12.34 -1.29
N LEU A 44 -0.13 -11.97 -0.38
CA LEU A 44 -0.44 -10.61 0.04
C LEU A 44 -0.05 -10.42 1.52
N GLY A 45 -0.42 -9.31 2.14
CA GLY A 45 -0.10 -9.01 3.53
C GLY A 45 -1.20 -8.22 4.22
N ILE A 46 -0.88 -7.64 5.37
CA ILE A 46 -1.86 -6.94 6.22
C ILE A 46 -2.52 -5.73 5.55
N ALA A 47 -1.90 -5.11 4.55
CA ALA A 47 -2.58 -4.06 3.79
C ALA A 47 -3.87 -4.57 3.13
N HIS A 48 -3.85 -5.78 2.57
CA HIS A 48 -5.04 -6.40 1.98
C HIS A 48 -6.01 -6.92 3.02
N SER A 49 -5.52 -7.60 4.07
CA SER A 49 -6.41 -8.09 5.13
C SER A 49 -7.19 -6.96 5.81
N MET A 50 -6.55 -5.83 6.06
CA MET A 50 -7.19 -4.64 6.60
C MET A 50 -8.15 -4.00 5.59
N ALA A 51 -7.79 -3.95 4.30
CA ALA A 51 -8.65 -3.42 3.26
C ALA A 51 -9.94 -4.26 3.08
N HIS A 52 -9.86 -5.58 3.23
CA HIS A 52 -11.03 -6.46 3.18
C HIS A 52 -12.06 -6.12 4.25
N THR A 53 -11.60 -5.86 5.48
CA THR A 53 -12.51 -5.50 6.58
C THR A 53 -13.13 -4.12 6.40
N LEU A 54 -12.38 -3.13 5.87
CA LEU A 54 -12.93 -1.82 5.53
C LEU A 54 -13.98 -1.91 4.44
N GLY A 55 -13.76 -2.77 3.43
CA GLY A 55 -14.76 -3.04 2.40
C GLY A 55 -16.02 -3.69 2.96
N ALA A 56 -15.86 -4.67 3.85
CA ALA A 56 -16.97 -5.41 4.43
C ALA A 56 -17.83 -4.57 5.39
N VAL A 57 -17.25 -3.66 6.17
CA VAL A 57 -17.96 -2.90 7.22
C VAL A 57 -18.42 -1.53 6.72
N TYR A 58 -17.63 -0.87 5.88
CA TYR A 58 -17.90 0.51 5.43
C TYR A 58 -18.18 0.63 3.94
N ASP A 59 -18.31 -0.49 3.24
CA ASP A 59 -18.52 -0.52 1.78
C ASP A 59 -17.46 0.29 1.00
N THR A 60 -16.25 0.38 1.57
CA THR A 60 -15.15 1.09 0.94
C THR A 60 -14.66 0.30 -0.28
N PRO A 61 -14.60 0.91 -1.48
CA PRO A 61 -14.11 0.20 -2.66
C PRO A 61 -12.73 -0.41 -2.42
N HIS A 62 -12.56 -1.68 -2.76
CA HIS A 62 -11.36 -2.47 -2.41
C HIS A 62 -10.04 -1.77 -2.76
N GLY A 63 -9.94 -1.22 -3.98
CA GLY A 63 -8.73 -0.52 -4.43
C GLY A 63 -8.43 0.74 -3.62
N VAL A 64 -9.49 1.47 -3.20
CA VAL A 64 -9.37 2.65 -2.34
C VAL A 64 -8.90 2.24 -0.95
N ALA A 65 -9.52 1.23 -0.35
CA ALA A 65 -9.14 0.70 0.96
C ALA A 65 -7.67 0.23 0.97
N CYS A 66 -7.25 -0.53 -0.05
CA CYS A 66 -5.84 -0.94 -0.20
C CYS A 66 -4.91 0.27 -0.30
N ALA A 67 -5.25 1.29 -1.09
CA ALA A 67 -4.43 2.47 -1.29
C ALA A 67 -4.31 3.32 -0.02
N MET A 68 -5.38 3.43 0.78
CA MET A 68 -5.37 4.10 2.08
C MET A 68 -4.45 3.38 3.08
N MET A 69 -4.53 2.04 3.13
CA MET A 69 -3.74 1.24 4.05
C MET A 69 -2.28 1.11 3.65
N LEU A 70 -1.97 1.17 2.35
CA LEU A 70 -0.62 0.88 1.83
C LEU A 70 0.49 1.71 2.48
N PRO A 71 0.45 3.05 2.51
CA PRO A 71 1.52 3.84 3.12
C PRO A 71 1.63 3.63 4.64
N ILE A 72 0.52 3.35 5.33
CA ILE A 72 0.48 3.06 6.76
C ILE A 72 1.21 1.74 7.06
N VAL A 73 0.90 0.71 6.27
CA VAL A 73 1.51 -0.61 6.42
C VAL A 73 2.97 -0.62 5.95
N MET A 74 3.32 0.15 4.92
CA MET A 74 4.72 0.33 4.52
C MET A 74 5.55 0.94 5.65
N ASP A 75 5.02 1.95 6.32
CA ASP A 75 5.68 2.58 7.47
C ASP A 75 5.88 1.58 8.63
N TYR A 76 4.85 0.79 8.95
CA TYR A 76 4.91 -0.27 9.94
C TYR A 76 5.98 -1.34 9.62
N ASN A 77 6.10 -1.74 8.35
CA ASN A 77 7.02 -2.77 7.90
C ASN A 77 8.44 -2.26 7.62
N ALA A 78 8.69 -0.96 7.70
CA ALA A 78 9.93 -0.35 7.20
C ALA A 78 11.20 -0.91 7.84
N ASP A 79 11.16 -1.27 9.12
CA ASP A 79 12.31 -1.76 9.90
C ASP A 79 12.74 -3.19 9.55
N CYS A 80 11.86 -4.00 8.94
CA CYS A 80 12.15 -5.40 8.60
C CYS A 80 12.43 -5.66 7.11
N THR A 81 12.46 -4.61 6.26
CA THR A 81 12.52 -4.76 4.80
C THR A 81 13.93 -4.70 4.22
N GLY A 82 14.97 -4.54 5.05
CA GLY A 82 16.34 -4.36 4.57
C GLY A 82 16.45 -3.16 3.62
N GLU A 83 17.02 -3.37 2.44
CA GLU A 83 17.18 -2.33 1.41
C GLU A 83 16.06 -2.27 0.36
N LYS A 84 15.01 -3.08 0.50
CA LYS A 84 13.93 -3.14 -0.51
C LYS A 84 13.28 -1.78 -0.77
N TYR A 85 13.15 -0.93 0.25
CA TYR A 85 12.57 0.39 0.09
C TYR A 85 13.47 1.37 -0.67
N ARG A 86 14.79 1.15 -0.69
CA ARG A 86 15.71 1.87 -1.57
C ARG A 86 15.34 1.64 -3.04
N GLU A 87 15.12 0.38 -3.40
CA GLU A 87 14.71 0.02 -4.77
C GLU A 87 13.33 0.56 -5.12
N ILE A 88 12.38 0.51 -4.18
CA ILE A 88 11.04 1.08 -4.38
C ILE A 88 11.13 2.59 -4.61
N ALA A 89 11.85 3.32 -3.75
CA ALA A 89 12.05 4.75 -3.91
C ALA A 89 12.67 5.10 -5.29
N ARG A 90 13.69 4.32 -5.68
CA ARG A 90 14.38 4.50 -6.98
C ARG A 90 13.41 4.35 -8.16
N VAL A 91 12.65 3.28 -8.22
CA VAL A 91 11.73 3.03 -9.36
C VAL A 91 10.53 3.98 -9.37
N MET A 92 10.17 4.55 -8.22
CA MET A 92 9.17 5.60 -8.11
C MET A 92 9.70 7.00 -8.47
N GLY A 93 11.01 7.12 -8.77
CA GLY A 93 11.61 8.37 -9.27
C GLY A 93 12.13 9.31 -8.18
N VAL A 94 12.32 8.82 -6.94
CA VAL A 94 13.00 9.59 -5.89
C VAL A 94 14.45 9.84 -6.31
N LYS A 95 14.90 11.10 -6.20
CA LYS A 95 16.28 11.48 -6.56
C LYS A 95 17.26 11.16 -5.45
N ASP A 96 18.51 11.00 -5.82
CA ASP A 96 19.66 10.86 -4.91
C ASP A 96 19.54 9.71 -3.89
N VAL A 97 18.72 8.70 -4.18
CA VAL A 97 18.42 7.56 -3.29
C VAL A 97 19.69 6.82 -2.84
N ASP A 98 20.70 6.75 -3.71
CA ASP A 98 21.94 6.03 -3.42
C ASP A 98 22.81 6.73 -2.34
N SER A 99 22.63 8.03 -2.17
CA SER A 99 23.31 8.81 -1.12
C SER A 99 22.56 8.86 0.21
N MET A 100 21.33 8.35 0.25
CA MET A 100 20.48 8.35 1.46
C MET A 100 20.88 7.23 2.41
N ASP A 101 20.84 7.52 3.71
CA ASP A 101 20.87 6.48 4.73
C ASP A 101 19.55 5.67 4.76
N GLN A 102 19.53 4.60 5.54
CA GLN A 102 18.42 3.66 5.56
C GLN A 102 17.11 4.28 6.03
N GLU A 103 17.15 5.14 7.02
CA GLU A 103 15.95 5.82 7.53
C GLU A 103 15.39 6.76 6.46
N THR A 104 16.25 7.54 5.83
CA THR A 104 15.87 8.52 4.82
C THR A 104 15.24 7.87 3.58
N TYR A 105 15.84 6.82 2.99
CA TYR A 105 15.25 6.21 1.81
C TYR A 105 13.96 5.43 2.13
N ARG A 106 13.83 4.86 3.33
CA ARG A 106 12.58 4.21 3.76
C ARG A 106 11.44 5.22 3.85
N ARG A 107 11.69 6.36 4.48
CA ARG A 107 10.72 7.47 4.54
C ARG A 107 10.38 7.97 3.15
N ALA A 108 11.38 8.21 2.29
CA ALA A 108 11.19 8.67 0.93
C ALA A 108 10.32 7.71 0.09
N ALA A 109 10.47 6.39 0.26
CA ALA A 109 9.63 5.41 -0.42
C ALA A 109 8.15 5.51 0.03
N VAL A 110 7.91 5.62 1.33
CA VAL A 110 6.56 5.79 1.89
C VAL A 110 5.94 7.09 1.43
N ASP A 111 6.69 8.18 1.45
CA ASP A 111 6.23 9.51 1.04
C ASP A 111 5.93 9.57 -0.47
N ALA A 112 6.70 8.85 -1.30
CA ALA A 112 6.41 8.72 -2.73
C ALA A 112 5.07 8.02 -2.98
N VAL A 113 4.73 6.99 -2.18
CA VAL A 113 3.41 6.33 -2.26
C VAL A 113 2.30 7.26 -1.77
N ARG A 114 2.49 7.95 -0.63
CA ARG A 114 1.53 8.95 -0.14
C ARG A 114 1.25 10.03 -1.18
N LYS A 115 2.32 10.56 -1.77
CA LYS A 115 2.18 11.58 -2.82
C LYS A 115 1.43 11.09 -4.05
N LEU A 116 1.68 9.85 -4.48
CA LEU A 116 0.93 9.26 -5.60
C LEU A 116 -0.55 9.11 -5.25
N SER A 117 -0.88 8.63 -4.06
CA SER A 117 -2.27 8.50 -3.58
C SER A 117 -2.97 9.86 -3.53
N GLU A 118 -2.31 10.88 -2.99
CA GLU A 118 -2.82 12.25 -2.94
C GLU A 118 -3.10 12.80 -4.35
N ASP A 119 -2.16 12.63 -5.28
CA ASP A 119 -2.27 13.15 -6.66
C ASP A 119 -3.45 12.54 -7.43
N VAL A 120 -3.90 11.36 -7.05
CA VAL A 120 -5.04 10.67 -7.69
C VAL A 120 -6.32 10.71 -6.84
N GLY A 121 -6.32 11.50 -5.77
CA GLY A 121 -7.51 11.74 -4.96
C GLY A 121 -7.89 10.60 -4.00
N ILE A 122 -6.96 9.72 -3.62
CA ILE A 122 -7.19 8.74 -2.57
C ILE A 122 -7.24 9.46 -1.21
N PRO A 123 -8.31 9.29 -0.41
CA PRO A 123 -8.39 9.93 0.90
C PRO A 123 -7.37 9.32 1.86
N SER A 124 -6.78 10.17 2.70
CA SER A 124 -5.86 9.71 3.77
C SER A 124 -6.59 9.27 5.04
N LYS A 125 -7.89 9.57 5.13
CA LYS A 125 -8.76 9.29 6.27
C LYS A 125 -10.06 8.65 5.81
N LEU A 126 -10.66 7.84 6.67
CA LEU A 126 -11.99 7.28 6.49
C LEU A 126 -12.94 7.90 7.51
N GLU A 127 -13.65 8.96 7.12
CA GLU A 127 -14.53 9.72 8.01
C GLU A 127 -15.62 8.86 8.68
N ALA A 128 -16.03 7.78 8.04
CA ALA A 128 -17.02 6.86 8.58
C ALA A 128 -16.46 5.92 9.67
N LEU A 129 -15.13 5.84 9.82
CA LEU A 129 -14.47 4.92 10.76
C LEU A 129 -14.77 5.32 12.20
N ARG A 130 -15.22 4.34 13.01
CA ARG A 130 -15.60 4.54 14.40
C ARG A 130 -14.67 3.78 15.33
N GLU A 131 -14.30 4.38 16.46
CA GLU A 131 -13.45 3.76 17.48
C GLU A 131 -14.03 2.44 17.99
N GLU A 132 -15.36 2.34 18.12
CA GLU A 132 -16.06 1.15 18.57
C GLU A 132 -15.92 -0.06 17.67
N ASP A 133 -15.66 0.15 16.37
CA ASP A 133 -15.50 -0.92 15.38
C ASP A 133 -14.06 -1.44 15.30
N LEU A 134 -13.08 -0.69 15.83
CA LEU A 134 -11.66 -1.00 15.65
C LEU A 134 -11.28 -2.40 16.14
N GLN A 135 -11.88 -2.85 17.24
CA GLN A 135 -11.59 -4.19 17.78
C GLN A 135 -12.03 -5.29 16.80
N PHE A 136 -13.25 -5.18 16.30
CA PHE A 136 -13.79 -6.13 15.33
C PHE A 136 -12.99 -6.12 14.02
N LEU A 137 -12.65 -4.92 13.52
CA LEU A 137 -11.83 -4.78 12.30
C LEU A 137 -10.47 -5.43 12.46
N ALA A 138 -9.81 -5.19 13.59
CA ALA A 138 -8.49 -5.72 13.87
C ALA A 138 -8.48 -7.25 13.99
N GLU A 139 -9.43 -7.82 14.73
CA GLU A 139 -9.57 -9.27 14.87
C GLU A 139 -9.91 -9.95 13.53
N SER A 140 -10.79 -9.34 12.75
CA SER A 140 -11.16 -9.85 11.43
C SER A 140 -9.99 -9.78 10.44
N ALA A 141 -9.23 -8.68 10.43
CA ALA A 141 -8.05 -8.55 9.60
C ALA A 141 -6.91 -9.50 10.03
N TYR A 142 -6.75 -9.74 11.34
CA TYR A 142 -5.79 -10.70 11.86
C TYR A 142 -6.10 -12.14 11.43
N ALA A 143 -7.39 -12.50 11.39
CA ALA A 143 -7.85 -13.82 10.97
C ALA A 143 -7.89 -14.01 9.45
N ASP A 144 -7.67 -12.96 8.66
CA ASP A 144 -7.72 -13.01 7.20
C ASP A 144 -6.54 -13.81 6.62
N ALA A 145 -6.81 -14.58 5.57
CA ALA A 145 -5.83 -15.43 4.90
C ALA A 145 -4.61 -14.67 4.32
N CYS A 146 -4.73 -13.37 4.09
CA CYS A 146 -3.63 -12.53 3.60
C CYS A 146 -2.65 -12.10 4.71
N ALA A 147 -3.08 -12.06 5.97
CA ALA A 147 -2.28 -11.53 7.07
C ALA A 147 -0.92 -12.25 7.26
N PRO A 148 -0.83 -13.59 7.18
CA PRO A 148 0.44 -14.31 7.36
C PRO A 148 1.51 -13.98 6.31
N GLY A 149 1.15 -13.40 5.17
CA GLY A 149 2.10 -13.00 4.12
C GLY A 149 2.84 -11.69 4.43
N ASN A 150 2.51 -11.01 5.53
CA ASN A 150 3.19 -9.76 5.91
C ASN A 150 4.63 -10.04 6.36
N PRO A 151 5.63 -9.21 5.96
CA PRO A 151 7.03 -9.45 6.32
C PRO A 151 7.34 -9.25 7.82
N LYS A 152 6.50 -8.53 8.53
CA LYS A 152 6.59 -8.29 9.97
C LYS A 152 5.38 -8.91 10.65
N ASP A 153 5.60 -9.66 11.72
CA ASP A 153 4.50 -10.16 12.54
C ASP A 153 3.68 -8.99 13.08
N ALA A 154 2.35 -9.12 13.01
CA ALA A 154 1.42 -8.13 13.51
C ALA A 154 0.37 -8.79 14.38
N SER A 155 0.20 -8.31 15.58
CA SER A 155 -0.89 -8.69 16.48
C SER A 155 -2.19 -7.96 16.11
N ALA A 156 -3.33 -8.43 16.62
CA ALA A 156 -4.60 -7.70 16.47
C ALA A 156 -4.52 -6.27 17.06
N GLU A 157 -3.76 -6.06 18.15
CA GLU A 157 -3.58 -4.72 18.73
C GLU A 157 -2.75 -3.82 17.80
N ASP A 158 -1.69 -4.35 17.14
CA ASP A 158 -0.97 -3.58 16.13
C ASP A 158 -1.90 -3.17 14.99
N LEU A 159 -2.73 -4.07 14.49
CA LEU A 159 -3.69 -3.77 13.41
C LEU A 159 -4.71 -2.71 13.85
N LYS A 160 -5.16 -2.76 15.09
CA LYS A 160 -6.05 -1.75 15.67
C LYS A 160 -5.40 -0.35 15.66
N ASP A 161 -4.13 -0.26 16.07
CA ASP A 161 -3.38 0.99 16.04
C ASP A 161 -3.13 1.50 14.61
N LEU A 162 -2.93 0.58 13.66
CA LEU A 162 -2.83 0.96 12.25
C LEU A 162 -4.15 1.49 11.69
N PHE A 163 -5.30 0.90 12.05
CA PHE A 163 -6.62 1.44 11.67
C PHE A 163 -6.86 2.84 12.24
N ARG A 164 -6.45 3.11 13.49
CA ARG A 164 -6.56 4.45 14.09
C ARG A 164 -5.89 5.54 13.27
N LYS A 165 -4.86 5.23 12.50
CA LYS A 165 -4.19 6.20 11.63
C LYS A 165 -5.08 6.69 10.47
N LEU A 166 -6.20 6.03 10.21
CA LEU A 166 -7.22 6.46 9.24
C LEU A 166 -8.31 7.38 9.84
N MET A 167 -8.30 7.65 11.14
CA MET A 167 -9.25 8.54 11.83
C MET A 167 -8.83 10.04 11.80
#